data_599c161b1ab2e250c12c2d000a5c2a19
#
_entry.id   599c161b1ab2e250c12c2d000a5c2a19
#
_cell.length_a   1.000
_cell.length_b   1.000
_cell.length_c   1.000
_cell.angle_alpha   90.00
_cell.angle_beta   90.00
_cell.angle_gamma   90.00
#
_symmetry.space_group_name_H-M   'P 1'
#
loop_
_entity.id
_entity.type
_entity.pdbx_description
1 polymer ?
#
loop_
_entity_poly.entity_id
_entity_poly.type
_entity_poly.pdbx_seq_one_letter_code
_entity_poly.pdbx_strand_id
1 'polypeptide(L)'
;MGKIFKVGLVGCGHIAETYFRAHKYFNNFKIIKCADINKFAAQRCAKTYKISSVSVNELLKDKEIQVVLNLTIPNAHYLIAKKSLLNGKHVYSEKPLAVSFKDGKELIKIAKRKKLFIGNAPDTFLGGGNQKARELLDKKVIGKVKFGTGIFAYPGIQSYHPNP
;
A
#
# COMPACT_ATOMS: atom_id res chain seq x y z
N MET A 1 -3.96 10.42 -24.17
CA MET A 1 -4.34 10.13 -22.78
C MET A 1 -3.56 8.90 -22.30
N GLY A 2 -2.86 9.00 -21.17
CA GLY A 2 -2.14 7.87 -20.60
C GLY A 2 -3.09 6.74 -20.16
N LYS A 3 -2.57 5.51 -20.07
CA LYS A 3 -3.33 4.33 -19.61
C LYS A 3 -3.75 4.51 -18.15
N ILE A 4 -5.04 4.38 -17.86
CA ILE A 4 -5.58 4.40 -16.50
C ILE A 4 -5.56 2.97 -15.94
N PHE A 5 -4.85 2.76 -14.83
CA PHE A 5 -4.82 1.46 -14.15
C PHE A 5 -6.08 1.25 -13.31
N LYS A 6 -6.71 0.10 -13.47
CA LYS A 6 -7.84 -0.32 -12.65
C LYS A 6 -7.33 -1.03 -11.39
N VAL A 7 -7.74 -0.52 -10.25
CA VAL A 7 -7.22 -0.90 -8.94
C VAL A 7 -8.31 -1.58 -8.12
N GLY A 8 -7.96 -2.71 -7.51
CA GLY A 8 -8.74 -3.36 -6.47
C GLY A 8 -8.13 -3.10 -5.10
N LEU A 9 -8.95 -2.72 -4.12
CA LEU A 9 -8.52 -2.44 -2.76
C LEU A 9 -8.93 -3.60 -1.85
N VAL A 10 -7.98 -4.16 -1.09
CA VAL A 10 -8.20 -5.20 -0.09
C VAL A 10 -7.86 -4.66 1.29
N GLY A 11 -8.84 -4.67 2.19
CA GLY A 11 -8.75 -4.06 3.52
C GLY A 11 -9.45 -2.70 3.57
N CYS A 12 -10.71 -2.69 4.02
CA CYS A 12 -11.58 -1.51 4.10
C CYS A 12 -11.56 -0.88 5.49
N GLY A 13 -10.41 -0.93 6.18
CA GLY A 13 -10.18 -0.32 7.48
C GLY A 13 -9.94 1.19 7.42
N HIS A 14 -9.47 1.76 8.53
CA HIS A 14 -9.26 3.20 8.69
C HIS A 14 -8.38 3.82 7.61
N ILE A 15 -7.27 3.16 7.26
CA ILE A 15 -6.32 3.72 6.28
C ILE A 15 -6.89 3.80 4.85
N ALA A 16 -7.91 3.01 4.51
CA ALA A 16 -8.53 3.03 3.19
C ALA A 16 -9.05 4.41 2.80
N GLU A 17 -9.60 5.17 3.78
CA GLU A 17 -10.07 6.54 3.55
C GLU A 17 -8.95 7.45 3.00
N THR A 18 -7.75 7.35 3.55
CA THR A 18 -6.59 8.13 3.08
C THR A 18 -6.29 7.86 1.61
N TYR A 19 -6.33 6.59 1.20
CA TYR A 19 -6.09 6.21 -0.20
C TYR A 19 -7.21 6.69 -1.13
N PHE A 20 -8.46 6.65 -0.69
CA PHE A 20 -9.57 7.21 -1.47
C PHE A 20 -9.52 8.74 -1.58
N ARG A 21 -9.06 9.43 -0.54
CA ARG A 21 -8.83 10.88 -0.61
C ARG A 21 -7.68 11.21 -1.56
N ALA A 22 -6.57 10.49 -1.45
CA ALA A 22 -5.39 10.68 -2.30
C ALA A 22 -5.68 10.39 -3.78
N HIS A 23 -6.52 9.42 -4.08
CA HIS A 23 -6.92 9.05 -5.44
C HIS A 23 -7.39 10.25 -6.28
N LYS A 24 -8.01 11.26 -5.67
CA LYS A 24 -8.51 12.45 -6.37
C LYS A 24 -7.40 13.31 -7.00
N TYR A 25 -6.16 13.16 -6.53
CA TYR A 25 -5.00 13.91 -7.03
C TYR A 25 -4.24 13.19 -8.15
N PHE A 26 -4.67 11.99 -8.53
CA PHE A 26 -4.00 11.16 -9.53
C PHE A 26 -4.94 10.80 -10.67
N ASN A 27 -4.48 11.00 -11.91
CA ASN A 27 -5.28 10.72 -13.11
C ASN A 27 -4.89 9.40 -13.80
N ASN A 28 -3.92 8.68 -13.25
CA ASN A 28 -3.34 7.48 -13.88
C ASN A 28 -3.86 6.16 -13.30
N PHE A 29 -4.71 6.19 -12.27
CA PHE A 29 -5.36 5.01 -11.74
C PHE A 29 -6.76 5.30 -11.22
N LYS A 30 -7.59 4.26 -11.12
CA LYS A 30 -8.94 4.32 -10.54
C LYS A 30 -9.20 3.10 -9.67
N ILE A 31 -9.61 3.32 -8.42
CA ILE A 31 -10.10 2.25 -7.54
C ILE A 31 -11.52 1.92 -7.98
N ILE A 32 -11.76 0.70 -8.42
CA ILE A 32 -13.05 0.27 -8.99
C ILE A 32 -13.78 -0.78 -8.16
N LYS A 33 -13.03 -1.54 -7.35
CA LYS A 33 -13.60 -2.58 -6.47
C LYS A 33 -12.87 -2.60 -5.14
N CYS A 34 -13.59 -2.97 -4.08
CA CYS A 34 -13.01 -3.23 -2.77
C CYS A 34 -13.44 -4.59 -2.22
N ALA A 35 -12.63 -5.14 -1.33
CA ALA A 35 -12.88 -6.37 -0.61
C ALA A 35 -12.34 -6.30 0.82
N ASP A 36 -13.01 -6.97 1.73
CA ASP A 36 -12.58 -7.16 3.11
C ASP A 36 -13.07 -8.51 3.61
N ILE A 37 -12.38 -9.09 4.61
CA ILE A 37 -12.88 -10.29 5.30
C ILE A 37 -14.18 -9.99 6.04
N ASN A 38 -14.33 -8.76 6.56
CA ASN A 38 -15.56 -8.24 7.10
C ASN A 38 -16.43 -7.67 5.97
N LYS A 39 -17.46 -8.42 5.58
CA LYS A 39 -18.39 -8.04 4.51
C LYS A 39 -19.07 -6.68 4.74
N PHE A 40 -19.40 -6.36 6.00
CA PHE A 40 -20.02 -5.07 6.33
C PHE A 40 -19.06 -3.90 6.10
N ALA A 41 -17.78 -4.06 6.42
CA ALA A 41 -16.75 -3.07 6.13
C ALA A 41 -16.62 -2.85 4.61
N ALA A 42 -16.58 -3.92 3.81
CA ALA A 42 -16.51 -3.84 2.36
C ALA A 42 -17.75 -3.14 1.77
N GLN A 43 -18.95 -3.51 2.22
CA GLN A 43 -20.20 -2.89 1.75
C GLN A 43 -20.29 -1.40 2.10
N ARG A 44 -19.92 -1.02 3.33
CA ARG A 44 -19.86 0.39 3.76
C ARG A 44 -18.89 1.18 2.89
N CYS A 45 -17.69 0.65 2.68
CA CYS A 45 -16.65 1.25 1.82
C CYS A 45 -17.21 1.44 0.38
N ALA A 46 -17.78 0.40 -0.20
CA ALA A 46 -18.35 0.43 -1.55
C ALA A 46 -19.44 1.49 -1.70
N LYS A 47 -20.34 1.58 -0.73
CA LYS A 47 -21.42 2.59 -0.70
C LYS A 47 -20.85 4.02 -0.61
N THR A 48 -19.88 4.24 0.29
CA THR A 48 -19.26 5.56 0.50
C THR A 48 -18.56 6.08 -0.75
N TYR A 49 -17.80 5.20 -1.43
CA TYR A 49 -16.97 5.59 -2.58
C TYR A 49 -17.59 5.25 -3.94
N LYS A 50 -18.84 4.76 -3.96
CA LYS A 50 -19.60 4.42 -5.18
C LYS A 50 -18.84 3.46 -6.10
N ILE A 51 -18.30 2.39 -5.50
CA ILE A 51 -17.60 1.29 -6.17
C ILE A 51 -18.26 -0.05 -5.82
N SER A 52 -17.80 -1.15 -6.43
CA SER A 52 -18.32 -2.48 -6.12
C SER A 52 -17.59 -3.13 -4.94
N SER A 53 -18.32 -3.80 -4.04
CA SER A 53 -17.75 -4.73 -3.07
C SER A 53 -17.86 -6.16 -3.58
N VAL A 54 -16.76 -6.91 -3.46
CA VAL A 54 -16.69 -8.33 -3.86
C VAL A 54 -15.91 -9.11 -2.79
N SER A 55 -15.88 -10.42 -2.86
CA SER A 55 -14.99 -11.20 -2.01
C SER A 55 -13.52 -10.99 -2.40
N VAL A 56 -12.61 -11.22 -1.45
CA VAL A 56 -11.16 -11.14 -1.72
C VAL A 56 -10.77 -12.06 -2.89
N ASN A 57 -11.31 -13.28 -2.93
CA ASN A 57 -11.00 -14.23 -4.00
C ASN A 57 -11.49 -13.76 -5.38
N GLU A 58 -12.69 -13.20 -5.45
CA GLU A 58 -13.22 -12.63 -6.69
C GLU A 58 -12.35 -11.45 -7.15
N LEU A 59 -12.02 -10.51 -6.26
CA LEU A 59 -11.17 -9.38 -6.58
C LEU A 59 -9.82 -9.83 -7.16
N LEU A 60 -9.17 -10.80 -6.51
CA LEU A 60 -7.85 -11.28 -6.95
C LEU A 60 -7.88 -12.01 -8.30
N LYS A 61 -8.99 -12.67 -8.65
CA LYS A 61 -9.17 -13.36 -9.94
C LYS A 61 -9.71 -12.46 -11.05
N ASP A 62 -10.20 -11.29 -10.71
CA ASP A 62 -10.82 -10.38 -11.67
C ASP A 62 -9.80 -9.86 -12.69
N LYS A 63 -10.02 -10.18 -13.96
CA LYS A 63 -9.13 -9.77 -15.08
C LYS A 63 -9.12 -8.26 -15.32
N GLU A 64 -10.13 -7.56 -14.87
CA GLU A 64 -10.21 -6.11 -14.98
C GLU A 64 -9.24 -5.39 -14.04
N ILE A 65 -8.94 -5.99 -12.88
CA ILE A 65 -8.01 -5.46 -11.88
C ILE A 65 -6.57 -5.70 -12.33
N GLN A 66 -5.79 -4.63 -12.40
CA GLN A 66 -4.37 -4.66 -12.77
C GLN A 66 -3.46 -4.50 -11.55
N VAL A 67 -3.90 -3.72 -10.57
CA VAL A 67 -3.14 -3.42 -9.35
C VAL A 67 -3.99 -3.73 -8.13
N VAL A 68 -3.41 -4.35 -7.13
CA VAL A 68 -4.03 -4.56 -5.81
C VAL A 68 -3.40 -3.61 -4.80
N LEU A 69 -4.22 -2.77 -4.19
CA LEU A 69 -3.88 -2.05 -2.96
C LEU A 69 -4.16 -2.96 -1.78
N ASN A 70 -3.11 -3.40 -1.10
CA ASN A 70 -3.21 -4.27 0.06
C ASN A 70 -3.10 -3.43 1.34
N LEU A 71 -4.25 -3.12 1.90
CA LEU A 71 -4.42 -2.29 3.11
C LEU A 71 -4.92 -3.13 4.29
N THR A 72 -4.61 -4.41 4.27
CA THR A 72 -4.98 -5.35 5.33
C THR A 72 -4.10 -5.15 6.58
N ILE A 73 -4.28 -5.99 7.58
CA ILE A 73 -3.41 -6.01 8.75
C ILE A 73 -2.04 -6.65 8.41
N PRO A 74 -0.96 -6.33 9.15
CA PRO A 74 0.39 -6.82 8.86
C PRO A 74 0.49 -8.33 8.63
N ASN A 75 -0.20 -9.13 9.44
CA ASN A 75 -0.19 -10.59 9.34
C ASN A 75 -0.82 -11.14 8.05
N ALA A 76 -1.65 -10.35 7.37
CA ALA A 76 -2.28 -10.72 6.11
C ALA A 76 -1.52 -10.19 4.88
N HIS A 77 -0.60 -9.23 5.05
CA HIS A 77 0.10 -8.57 3.94
C HIS A 77 0.75 -9.56 2.99
N TYR A 78 1.55 -10.47 3.52
CA TYR A 78 2.25 -11.47 2.73
C TYR A 78 1.29 -12.33 1.91
N LEU A 79 0.25 -12.89 2.55
CA LEU A 79 -0.67 -13.80 1.88
C LEU A 79 -1.44 -13.12 0.75
N ILE A 80 -1.95 -11.91 0.98
CA ILE A 80 -2.68 -11.13 -0.01
C ILE A 80 -1.76 -10.71 -1.16
N ALA A 81 -0.58 -10.19 -0.86
CA ALA A 81 0.40 -9.80 -1.87
C ALA A 81 0.84 -10.99 -2.73
N LYS A 82 1.14 -12.14 -2.11
CA LYS A 82 1.51 -13.38 -2.82
C LYS A 82 0.41 -13.84 -3.76
N LYS A 83 -0.83 -13.94 -3.27
CA LYS A 83 -1.98 -14.32 -4.10
C LYS A 83 -2.20 -13.34 -5.25
N SER A 84 -2.07 -12.03 -5.01
CA SER A 84 -2.19 -11.00 -6.04
C SER A 84 -1.16 -11.18 -7.15
N LEU A 85 0.12 -11.32 -6.78
CA LEU A 85 1.22 -11.56 -7.73
C LEU A 85 1.02 -12.86 -8.51
N LEU A 86 0.59 -13.94 -7.84
CA LEU A 86 0.33 -15.21 -8.51
C LEU A 86 -0.80 -15.12 -9.54
N ASN A 87 -1.80 -14.26 -9.30
CA ASN A 87 -2.87 -13.93 -10.24
C ASN A 87 -2.51 -12.84 -11.27
N GLY A 88 -1.24 -12.49 -11.39
CA GLY A 88 -0.76 -11.55 -12.42
C GLY A 88 -1.06 -10.08 -12.11
N LYS A 89 -1.27 -9.72 -10.84
CA LYS A 89 -1.53 -8.33 -10.43
C LYS A 89 -0.27 -7.67 -9.91
N HIS A 90 -0.07 -6.41 -10.26
CA HIS A 90 0.85 -5.53 -9.52
C HIS A 90 0.31 -5.33 -8.11
N VAL A 91 1.21 -5.05 -7.16
CA VAL A 91 0.83 -4.88 -5.76
C VAL A 91 1.44 -3.62 -5.17
N TYR A 92 0.65 -2.89 -4.42
CA TYR A 92 1.13 -1.89 -3.47
C TYR A 92 0.55 -2.22 -2.10
N SER A 93 1.42 -2.45 -1.12
CA SER A 93 1.03 -2.84 0.24
C SER A 93 1.29 -1.73 1.25
N GLU A 94 0.44 -1.63 2.26
CA GLU A 94 0.78 -0.90 3.48
C GLU A 94 1.99 -1.54 4.18
N LYS A 95 2.64 -0.73 5.01
CA LYS A 95 3.78 -1.18 5.82
C LYS A 95 3.33 -2.10 6.97
N PRO A 96 4.15 -3.07 7.36
CA PRO A 96 5.36 -3.56 6.68
C PRO A 96 5.02 -4.41 5.45
N LEU A 97 5.97 -4.57 4.52
CA LEU A 97 5.78 -5.43 3.34
C LEU A 97 5.38 -6.86 3.71
N ALA A 98 6.02 -7.38 4.75
CA ALA A 98 5.73 -8.66 5.39
C ALA A 98 6.25 -8.62 6.83
N VAL A 99 5.73 -9.48 7.70
CA VAL A 99 6.18 -9.61 9.09
C VAL A 99 7.55 -10.29 9.17
N SER A 100 7.86 -11.19 8.26
CA SER A 100 9.16 -11.87 8.21
C SER A 100 9.99 -11.45 7.00
N PHE A 101 11.32 -11.38 7.19
CA PHE A 101 12.25 -11.11 6.10
C PHE A 101 12.19 -12.18 4.99
N LYS A 102 11.99 -13.45 5.37
CA LYS A 102 11.84 -14.57 4.43
C LYS A 102 10.67 -14.34 3.48
N ASP A 103 9.52 -13.95 4.03
CA ASP A 103 8.30 -13.69 3.26
C ASP A 103 8.47 -12.49 2.32
N GLY A 104 9.08 -11.40 2.82
CA GLY A 104 9.41 -10.24 2.00
C GLY A 104 10.31 -10.60 0.82
N LYS A 105 11.37 -11.39 1.05
CA LYS A 105 12.25 -11.91 -0.02
C LYS A 105 11.49 -12.76 -1.04
N GLU A 106 10.57 -13.59 -0.58
CA GLU A 106 9.76 -14.43 -1.48
C GLU A 106 8.86 -13.57 -2.38
N LEU A 107 8.19 -12.56 -1.84
CA LEU A 107 7.38 -11.62 -2.62
C LEU A 107 8.18 -10.95 -3.73
N ILE A 108 9.37 -10.46 -3.42
CA ILE A 108 10.28 -9.84 -4.40
C ILE A 108 10.67 -10.83 -5.51
N LYS A 109 10.98 -12.09 -5.13
CA LYS A 109 11.32 -13.14 -6.10
C LYS A 109 10.14 -13.43 -7.04
N ILE A 110 8.92 -13.56 -6.50
CA ILE A 110 7.71 -13.80 -7.30
C ILE A 110 7.47 -12.63 -8.26
N ALA A 111 7.52 -11.40 -7.77
CA ALA A 111 7.31 -10.20 -8.57
C ALA A 111 8.30 -10.13 -9.74
N LYS A 112 9.60 -10.32 -9.47
CA LYS A 112 10.64 -10.37 -10.51
C LYS A 112 10.38 -11.45 -11.55
N ARG A 113 10.11 -12.69 -11.13
CA ARG A 113 9.84 -13.82 -12.03
C ARG A 113 8.64 -13.57 -12.93
N LYS A 114 7.60 -12.94 -12.41
CA LYS A 114 6.37 -12.63 -13.14
C LYS A 114 6.41 -11.29 -13.88
N LYS A 115 7.51 -10.54 -13.79
CA LYS A 115 7.65 -9.19 -14.38
C LYS A 115 6.57 -8.23 -13.89
N LEU A 116 6.22 -8.31 -12.59
CA LEU A 116 5.25 -7.47 -11.93
C LEU A 116 5.94 -6.48 -10.98
N PHE A 117 5.30 -5.34 -10.78
CA PHE A 117 5.73 -4.37 -9.79
C PHE A 117 5.16 -4.72 -8.43
N ILE A 118 5.98 -4.53 -7.40
CA ILE A 118 5.58 -4.54 -6.00
C ILE A 118 6.13 -3.28 -5.35
N GLY A 119 5.25 -2.52 -4.70
CA GLY A 119 5.56 -1.32 -3.93
C GLY A 119 5.08 -1.47 -2.49
N ASN A 120 5.64 -0.66 -1.61
CA ASN A 120 5.31 -0.69 -0.20
C ASN A 120 5.37 0.71 0.42
N ALA A 121 4.42 1.06 1.28
CA ALA A 121 4.52 2.20 2.17
C ALA A 121 5.61 1.95 3.24
N PRO A 122 6.15 2.99 3.91
CA PRO A 122 5.69 4.37 3.91
C PRO A 122 6.22 5.17 2.72
N ASP A 123 5.53 6.25 2.43
CA ASP A 123 5.92 7.26 1.43
C ASP A 123 6.56 8.51 2.07
N THR A 124 6.68 8.57 3.39
CA THR A 124 7.13 9.73 4.17
C THR A 124 8.49 10.26 3.73
N PHE A 125 9.40 9.39 3.27
CA PHE A 125 10.72 9.80 2.75
C PHE A 125 10.60 10.59 1.42
N LEU A 126 9.48 10.53 0.71
CA LEU A 126 9.18 11.33 -0.47
C LEU A 126 8.67 12.74 -0.12
N GLY A 127 8.33 12.98 1.14
CA GLY A 127 7.89 14.29 1.61
C GLY A 127 8.95 15.38 1.44
N GLY A 128 8.53 16.63 1.16
CA GLY A 128 9.41 17.73 0.81
C GLY A 128 10.58 17.97 1.78
N GLY A 129 10.34 17.86 3.09
CA GLY A 129 11.38 17.98 4.11
C GLY A 129 12.47 16.91 3.97
N ASN A 130 12.08 15.64 3.82
CA ASN A 130 13.03 14.54 3.64
C ASN A 130 13.78 14.63 2.31
N GLN A 131 13.10 15.03 1.23
CA GLN A 131 13.75 15.25 -0.07
C GLN A 131 14.74 16.40 -0.01
N LYS A 132 14.40 17.50 0.70
CA LYS A 132 15.32 18.61 0.91
C LYS A 132 16.54 18.23 1.75
N ALA A 133 16.32 17.47 2.82
CA ALA A 133 17.42 16.95 3.63
C ALA A 133 18.35 16.06 2.79
N ARG A 134 17.79 15.18 1.96
CA ARG A 134 18.55 14.35 1.04
C ARG A 134 19.35 15.17 0.04
N GLU A 135 18.75 16.18 -0.59
CA GLU A 135 19.42 17.10 -1.51
C GLU A 135 20.63 17.79 -0.86
N LEU A 136 20.46 18.30 0.36
CA LEU A 136 21.54 18.98 1.09
C LEU A 136 22.70 18.04 1.43
N LEU A 137 22.40 16.78 1.78
CA LEU A 137 23.41 15.75 2.02
C LEU A 137 24.18 15.42 0.74
N ASP A 138 23.48 15.24 -0.38
CA ASP A 138 24.08 14.92 -1.68
C ASP A 138 24.99 16.07 -2.18
N LYS A 139 24.58 17.32 -1.93
CA LYS A 139 25.35 18.53 -2.20
C LYS A 139 26.51 18.74 -1.20
N LYS A 140 26.63 17.88 -0.19
CA LYS A 140 27.67 17.96 0.85
C LYS A 140 27.69 19.30 1.61
N VAL A 141 26.52 19.96 1.78
CA VAL A 141 26.42 21.26 2.46
C VAL A 141 26.98 21.21 3.89
N ILE A 142 26.80 20.07 4.57
CA ILE A 142 27.36 19.82 5.90
C ILE A 142 28.64 18.96 5.84
N GLY A 143 29.25 18.83 4.67
CA GLY A 143 30.42 17.99 4.45
C GLY A 143 30.12 16.49 4.49
N LYS A 144 31.12 15.69 4.88
CA LYS A 144 30.97 14.23 5.01
C LYS A 144 30.23 13.88 6.30
N VAL A 145 29.05 13.25 6.18
CA VAL A 145 28.30 12.76 7.33
C VAL A 145 29.12 11.74 8.10
N LYS A 146 29.31 11.96 9.39
CA LYS A 146 30.01 11.08 10.31
C LYS A 146 29.06 10.38 11.28
N PHE A 147 28.01 11.08 11.68
CA PHE A 147 27.10 10.65 12.72
C PHE A 147 25.73 11.32 12.51
N GLY A 148 24.68 10.68 12.98
CA GLY A 148 23.30 11.20 12.94
C GLY A 148 22.50 10.68 14.13
N THR A 149 21.62 11.52 14.67
CA THR A 149 20.64 11.13 15.71
C THR A 149 19.24 11.37 15.18
N GLY A 150 18.37 10.39 15.36
CA GLY A 150 16.94 10.49 15.09
C GLY A 150 16.15 10.32 16.37
N ILE A 151 15.19 11.23 16.62
CA ILE A 151 14.29 11.14 17.76
C ILE A 151 12.86 11.06 17.21
N PHE A 152 12.13 10.03 17.63
CA PHE A 152 10.71 9.90 17.37
C PHE A 152 9.97 9.79 18.71
N ALA A 153 9.24 10.83 19.08
CA ALA A 153 8.46 10.88 20.31
C ALA A 153 6.98 11.05 19.93
N TYR A 154 6.14 10.13 20.38
CA TYR A 154 4.72 10.09 20.07
C TYR A 154 3.92 9.58 21.29
N PRO A 155 2.72 10.12 21.57
CA PRO A 155 1.95 9.72 22.76
C PRO A 155 1.36 8.31 22.70
N GLY A 156 1.60 7.56 21.58
CA GLY A 156 1.08 6.22 21.38
C GLY A 156 -0.06 6.17 20.36
N ILE A 157 -0.46 4.96 20.01
CA ILE A 157 -1.44 4.72 18.94
C ILE A 157 -2.82 4.30 19.46
N GLN A 158 -2.98 4.24 20.79
CA GLN A 158 -4.18 3.70 21.47
C GLN A 158 -5.45 4.46 21.12
N SER A 159 -5.35 5.75 20.79
CA SER A 159 -6.51 6.60 20.48
C SER A 159 -7.15 6.31 19.11
N TYR A 160 -6.42 5.68 18.18
CA TYR A 160 -6.90 5.48 16.82
C TYR A 160 -6.63 4.07 16.25
N HIS A 161 -5.86 3.24 16.92
CA HIS A 161 -5.56 1.89 16.47
C HIS A 161 -6.40 0.87 17.25
N PRO A 162 -7.16 -0.03 16.59
CA PRO A 162 -8.04 -0.99 17.27
C PRO A 162 -7.27 -2.04 18.07
N ASN A 163 -6.01 -2.30 17.73
CA ASN A 163 -5.09 -3.20 18.43
C ASN A 163 -3.74 -2.51 18.54
N PRO A 164 -3.56 -1.64 19.55
CA PRO A 164 -2.32 -0.88 19.76
C PRO A 164 -1.17 -1.75 20.22
#